data_b44d489c8ab72fc8f34d269885ea09c5
#
_entry.id   b44d489c8ab72fc8f34d269885ea09c5
#
_cell.length_a   1.000
_cell.length_b   1.000
_cell.length_c   1.000
_cell.angle_alpha   90.00
_cell.angle_beta   90.00
_cell.angle_gamma   90.00
#
_symmetry.space_group_name_H-M   'P 1'
#
loop_
_entity.id
_entity.type
_entity.pdbx_description
1 polymer ?
#
loop_
_entity_poly.entity_id
_entity_poly.type
_entity_poly.pdbx_seq_one_letter_code
_entity_poly.pdbx_strand_id
1 'polypeptide(L)'
;ERTIRAMRDGAFDYLTKPFDFPLLLSTVSRAIKQRSLAQTLSVVPPPLSRGGLVGTSAAMLAIWKLIGRAAASDAPVLITGETGTGKELIARAIHDYSRRAAEPFVAVNLAALPPTLLESELFGHERGAFTGATGRRSGRIEQAGGGTLFLDELGDLEPALQTKLLRVMQDQTFERVGSSEPLVSRARVVSATNKPVRPGEPGASIREDLYYRLAVIEIEVPPLRARRSDIALLVAHALAGTQSRAVSEDAMAYLLAYRWPGNVRELIHLVQRASVLSGGEVIDVPHLPETLVASRAIATEEVPEGLTLREAVLRLEKQMILRALARAGGNRSEAARQLGIGRPQLYAKLEEHGLGGRTEGEGG
;
A
#
# COMPACT_ATOMS: atom_id res chain seq x y z
N GLU A 1 -11.31 13.20 35.98
CA GLU A 1 -10.95 14.48 35.33
C GLU A 1 -9.46 14.81 35.44
N ARG A 2 -8.82 14.69 36.62
CA ARG A 2 -7.39 14.97 36.82
C ARG A 2 -6.48 14.04 36.00
N THR A 3 -6.81 12.75 35.92
CA THR A 3 -6.08 11.73 35.15
C THR A 3 -6.13 12.05 33.65
N ILE A 4 -7.32 12.36 33.14
CA ILE A 4 -7.52 12.69 31.70
C ILE A 4 -6.72 13.95 31.34
N ARG A 5 -6.71 14.96 32.24
CA ARG A 5 -5.98 16.20 32.02
C ARG A 5 -4.47 15.97 32.03
N ALA A 6 -3.95 15.19 32.97
CA ALA A 6 -2.52 14.85 33.06
C ALA A 6 -2.04 14.09 31.80
N MET A 7 -2.81 13.09 31.33
CA MET A 7 -2.48 12.33 30.12
C MET A 7 -2.51 13.23 28.87
N ARG A 8 -3.48 14.13 28.76
CA ARG A 8 -3.54 15.10 27.66
C ARG A 8 -2.36 16.08 27.67
N ASP A 9 -1.89 16.45 28.87
CA ASP A 9 -0.76 17.36 29.04
C ASP A 9 0.60 16.64 28.91
N GLY A 10 0.62 15.36 28.47
CA GLY A 10 1.81 14.59 28.12
C GLY A 10 2.42 13.75 29.24
N ALA A 11 1.66 13.45 30.30
CA ALA A 11 2.12 12.49 31.32
C ALA A 11 2.24 11.09 30.73
N PHE A 12 3.32 10.38 31.08
CA PHE A 12 3.56 8.99 30.65
C PHE A 12 2.55 8.02 31.24
N ASP A 13 2.24 8.18 32.53
CA ASP A 13 1.26 7.36 33.25
C ASP A 13 0.73 8.12 34.47
N TYR A 14 -0.33 7.62 35.10
CA TYR A 14 -0.95 8.22 36.27
C TYR A 14 -1.12 7.18 37.39
N LEU A 15 -0.43 7.37 38.51
CA LEU A 15 -0.49 6.49 39.66
C LEU A 15 -1.24 7.16 40.82
N THR A 16 -2.16 6.41 41.46
CA THR A 16 -2.88 6.86 42.66
C THR A 16 -2.11 6.59 43.94
N LYS A 17 -2.17 7.49 44.88
CA LYS A 17 -1.63 7.24 46.23
C LYS A 17 -2.63 6.43 47.06
N PRO A 18 -2.15 5.45 47.89
CA PRO A 18 -0.77 5.01 48.06
C PRO A 18 -0.27 4.21 46.86
N PHE A 19 1.04 4.37 46.48
CA PHE A 19 1.63 3.66 45.34
C PHE A 19 1.98 2.23 45.69
N ASP A 20 1.70 1.30 44.77
CA ASP A 20 2.37 -0.01 44.75
C ASP A 20 3.80 0.19 44.21
N PHE A 21 4.81 -0.12 45.04
CA PHE A 21 6.21 0.12 44.72
C PHE A 21 6.70 -0.69 43.48
N PRO A 22 6.35 -1.98 43.30
CA PRO A 22 6.59 -2.73 42.08
C PRO A 22 5.98 -2.10 40.83
N LEU A 23 4.75 -1.60 40.90
CA LEU A 23 4.06 -0.92 39.81
C LEU A 23 4.75 0.40 39.45
N LEU A 24 5.17 1.19 40.44
CA LEU A 24 5.94 2.41 40.22
C LEU A 24 7.25 2.13 39.49
N LEU A 25 8.04 1.14 39.94
CA LEU A 25 9.31 0.76 39.31
C LEU A 25 9.14 0.26 37.90
N SER A 26 8.11 -0.55 37.63
CA SER A 26 7.82 -1.03 36.29
C SER A 26 7.42 0.11 35.33
N THR A 27 6.62 1.06 35.82
CA THR A 27 6.20 2.25 35.05
C THR A 27 7.38 3.17 34.74
N VAL A 28 8.25 3.44 35.75
CA VAL A 28 9.48 4.24 35.56
C VAL A 28 10.43 3.55 34.59
N SER A 29 10.62 2.22 34.71
CA SER A 29 11.47 1.45 33.79
C SER A 29 10.96 1.51 32.35
N ARG A 30 9.64 1.41 32.14
CA ARG A 30 9.00 1.60 30.83
C ARG A 30 9.25 3.01 30.29
N ALA A 31 9.07 4.04 31.11
CA ALA A 31 9.30 5.43 30.70
C ALA A 31 10.76 5.70 30.29
N ILE A 32 11.73 5.15 31.03
CA ILE A 32 13.16 5.26 30.71
C ILE A 32 13.49 4.50 29.42
N LYS A 33 13.00 3.26 29.26
CA LYS A 33 13.19 2.45 28.06
C LYS A 33 12.61 3.15 26.82
N GLN A 34 11.45 3.73 26.95
CA GLN A 34 10.80 4.50 25.87
C GLN A 34 11.63 5.74 25.49
N ARG A 35 12.18 6.46 26.46
CA ARG A 35 13.01 7.65 26.19
C ARG A 35 14.33 7.29 25.51
N SER A 36 14.97 6.16 25.90
CA SER A 36 16.19 5.69 25.25
C SER A 36 15.95 5.21 23.81
N LEU A 37 14.84 4.50 23.55
CA LEU A 37 14.41 4.10 22.21
C LEU A 37 14.10 5.30 21.32
N ALA A 38 13.43 6.32 21.84
CA ALA A 38 13.15 7.56 21.11
C ALA A 38 14.42 8.33 20.71
N GLN A 39 15.50 8.22 21.49
CA GLN A 39 16.81 8.82 21.15
C GLN A 39 17.58 8.03 20.10
N THR A 40 17.39 6.70 20.02
CA THR A 40 18.10 5.84 19.05
C THR A 40 17.48 5.88 17.66
N LEU A 41 16.20 6.26 17.53
CA LEU A 41 15.44 6.26 16.28
C LEU A 41 15.04 7.67 15.81
N SER A 42 15.82 8.70 16.12
CA SER A 42 15.67 10.00 15.48
C SER A 42 16.08 9.90 14.01
N VAL A 43 15.22 9.26 13.21
CA VAL A 43 15.31 9.34 11.75
C VAL A 43 14.92 10.76 11.38
N VAL A 44 15.91 11.59 11.08
CA VAL A 44 15.67 12.89 10.44
C VAL A 44 15.01 12.59 9.10
N PRO A 45 13.75 12.97 8.88
CA PRO A 45 13.12 12.74 7.59
C PRO A 45 13.95 13.52 6.54
N PRO A 46 14.29 12.89 5.40
CA PRO A 46 14.90 13.64 4.31
C PRO A 46 13.91 14.73 3.87
N PRO A 47 14.42 15.82 3.26
CA PRO A 47 13.57 16.88 2.76
C PRO A 47 12.54 16.26 1.82
N LEU A 48 11.26 16.40 2.18
CA LEU A 48 10.13 15.93 1.39
C LEU A 48 10.23 16.59 0.02
N SER A 49 10.17 15.80 -1.05
CA SER A 49 9.95 16.33 -2.38
C SER A 49 8.64 17.13 -2.38
N ARG A 50 8.56 18.17 -3.19
CA ARG A 50 7.27 18.79 -3.50
C ARG A 50 6.32 17.67 -3.92
N GLY A 51 5.19 17.49 -3.22
CA GLY A 51 4.23 16.45 -3.51
C GLY A 51 4.26 15.17 -2.65
N GLY A 52 5.14 15.04 -1.64
CA GLY A 52 5.08 13.95 -0.64
C GLY A 52 5.56 12.57 -1.14
N LEU A 53 6.17 12.47 -2.31
CA LEU A 53 6.76 11.22 -2.79
C LEU A 53 8.05 10.92 -2.01
N VAL A 54 8.13 9.72 -1.39
CA VAL A 54 9.21 9.30 -0.50
C VAL A 54 9.84 8.00 -1.00
N GLY A 55 11.19 7.95 -1.01
CA GLY A 55 11.96 6.76 -1.36
C GLY A 55 13.38 7.11 -1.81
N THR A 56 14.35 6.31 -1.34
CA THR A 56 15.78 6.45 -1.63
C THR A 56 16.41 5.18 -2.19
N SER A 57 15.63 4.10 -2.32
CA SER A 57 16.11 2.86 -2.93
C SER A 57 16.59 3.08 -4.37
N ALA A 58 17.47 2.22 -4.87
CA ALA A 58 17.97 2.30 -6.25
C ALA A 58 16.81 2.33 -7.28
N ALA A 59 15.72 1.57 -7.03
CA ALA A 59 14.53 1.57 -7.86
C ALA A 59 13.83 2.94 -7.84
N MET A 60 13.67 3.56 -6.67
CA MET A 60 13.08 4.90 -6.57
C MET A 60 13.97 5.99 -7.17
N LEU A 61 15.29 5.87 -7.06
CA LEU A 61 16.22 6.79 -7.72
C LEU A 61 16.09 6.72 -9.26
N ALA A 62 15.88 5.53 -9.82
CA ALA A 62 15.61 5.37 -11.25
C ALA A 62 14.30 6.07 -11.65
N ILE A 63 13.23 5.93 -10.83
CA ILE A 63 11.96 6.64 -11.04
C ILE A 63 12.14 8.15 -10.97
N TRP A 64 12.90 8.67 -10.01
CA TRP A 64 13.19 10.12 -9.92
C TRP A 64 13.86 10.65 -11.20
N LYS A 65 14.78 9.89 -11.78
CA LYS A 65 15.40 10.26 -13.06
C LYS A 65 14.40 10.28 -14.20
N LEU A 66 13.46 9.30 -14.23
CA LEU A 66 12.40 9.26 -15.23
C LEU A 66 11.40 10.41 -15.04
N ILE A 67 11.03 10.76 -13.80
CA ILE A 67 10.20 11.93 -13.49
C ILE A 67 10.85 13.19 -14.04
N GLY A 68 12.14 13.41 -13.80
CA GLY A 68 12.86 14.58 -14.31
C GLY A 68 12.86 14.67 -15.84
N ARG A 69 13.06 13.54 -16.54
CA ARG A 69 12.99 13.48 -18.02
C ARG A 69 11.57 13.72 -18.52
N ALA A 70 10.58 13.08 -17.87
CA ALA A 70 9.18 13.25 -18.23
C ALA A 70 8.73 14.71 -18.00
N ALA A 71 9.14 15.35 -16.91
CA ALA A 71 8.80 16.73 -16.60
C ALA A 71 9.33 17.73 -17.64
N ALA A 72 10.49 17.45 -18.24
CA ALA A 72 11.09 18.30 -19.27
C ALA A 72 10.39 18.20 -20.63
N SER A 73 9.47 17.23 -20.82
CA SER A 73 8.76 16.94 -22.08
C SER A 73 7.26 17.11 -21.88
N ASP A 74 6.54 17.41 -22.98
CA ASP A 74 5.07 17.38 -23.01
C ASP A 74 4.50 16.03 -23.49
N ALA A 75 5.37 15.03 -23.70
CA ALA A 75 4.94 13.70 -24.11
C ALA A 75 4.00 13.06 -23.08
N PRO A 76 3.02 12.25 -23.53
CA PRO A 76 2.19 11.45 -22.65
C PRO A 76 3.01 10.47 -21.80
N VAL A 77 2.53 10.20 -20.60
CA VAL A 77 3.20 9.27 -19.64
C VAL A 77 2.21 8.21 -19.19
N LEU A 78 2.64 6.96 -19.25
CA LEU A 78 1.93 5.83 -18.67
C LEU A 78 2.67 5.32 -17.43
N ILE A 79 1.98 5.31 -16.29
CA ILE A 79 2.51 4.85 -15.00
C ILE A 79 1.84 3.52 -14.67
N THR A 80 2.61 2.44 -14.59
CA THR A 80 2.12 1.11 -14.23
C THR A 80 2.62 0.69 -12.85
N GLY A 81 1.86 -0.15 -12.17
CA GLY A 81 2.25 -0.70 -10.86
C GLY A 81 1.05 -1.04 -10.00
N GLU A 82 1.29 -1.84 -8.98
CA GLU A 82 0.24 -2.31 -8.08
C GLU A 82 -0.51 -1.16 -7.40
N THR A 83 -1.71 -1.47 -6.92
CA THR A 83 -2.51 -0.53 -6.12
C THR A 83 -1.75 -0.11 -4.86
N GLY A 84 -1.80 1.18 -4.52
CA GLY A 84 -1.16 1.72 -3.31
C GLY A 84 0.35 1.96 -3.40
N THR A 85 0.98 1.83 -4.58
CA THR A 85 2.42 2.09 -4.79
C THR A 85 2.78 3.58 -4.86
N GLY A 86 1.81 4.48 -5.05
CA GLY A 86 2.01 5.93 -5.13
C GLY A 86 2.01 6.50 -6.55
N LYS A 87 1.34 5.86 -7.52
CA LYS A 87 1.25 6.29 -8.93
C LYS A 87 0.78 7.76 -9.08
N GLU A 88 -0.24 8.16 -8.31
CA GLU A 88 -0.74 9.54 -8.33
C GLU A 88 0.32 10.56 -7.86
N LEU A 89 1.12 10.22 -6.83
CA LEU A 89 2.19 11.09 -6.36
C LEU A 89 3.28 11.27 -7.41
N ILE A 90 3.56 10.23 -8.21
CA ILE A 90 4.48 10.31 -9.35
C ILE A 90 3.91 11.23 -10.44
N ALA A 91 2.63 11.08 -10.79
CA ALA A 91 1.97 11.95 -11.76
C ALA A 91 1.99 13.42 -11.31
N ARG A 92 1.71 13.67 -10.04
CA ARG A 92 1.79 15.01 -9.44
C ARG A 92 3.21 15.57 -9.47
N ALA A 93 4.22 14.75 -9.13
CA ALA A 93 5.62 15.17 -9.22
C ALA A 93 6.02 15.52 -10.68
N ILE A 94 5.58 14.75 -11.68
CA ILE A 94 5.82 15.07 -13.10
C ILE A 94 5.22 16.44 -13.44
N HIS A 95 4.02 16.75 -12.97
CA HIS A 95 3.39 18.04 -13.16
C HIS A 95 4.15 19.16 -12.47
N ASP A 96 4.44 19.02 -11.17
CA ASP A 96 5.04 20.04 -10.30
C ASP A 96 6.45 20.46 -10.76
N TYR A 97 7.18 19.53 -11.41
CA TYR A 97 8.51 19.80 -11.97
C TYR A 97 8.48 20.15 -13.47
N SER A 98 7.29 20.19 -14.10
CA SER A 98 7.14 20.52 -15.53
C SER A 98 7.02 22.03 -15.78
N ARG A 99 7.03 22.41 -17.06
CA ARG A 99 6.73 23.78 -17.49
C ARG A 99 5.29 24.20 -17.21
N ARG A 100 4.40 23.23 -16.92
CA ARG A 100 2.98 23.41 -16.64
C ARG A 100 2.65 23.45 -15.15
N ALA A 101 3.65 23.56 -14.28
CA ALA A 101 3.48 23.51 -12.81
C ALA A 101 2.56 24.62 -12.24
N ALA A 102 2.40 25.74 -12.95
CA ALA A 102 1.48 26.81 -12.60
C ALA A 102 0.05 26.63 -13.13
N GLU A 103 -0.15 25.67 -14.05
CA GLU A 103 -1.42 25.35 -14.67
C GLU A 103 -2.19 24.29 -13.84
N PRO A 104 -3.48 24.04 -14.13
CA PRO A 104 -4.26 23.06 -13.39
C PRO A 104 -3.71 21.63 -13.50
N PHE A 105 -3.71 20.88 -12.39
CA PHE A 105 -3.59 19.43 -12.34
C PHE A 105 -4.97 18.83 -12.05
N VAL A 106 -5.58 18.24 -13.07
CA VAL A 106 -6.92 17.66 -12.96
C VAL A 106 -6.84 16.14 -12.93
N ALA A 107 -7.17 15.54 -11.80
CA ALA A 107 -7.18 14.09 -11.62
C ALA A 107 -8.59 13.53 -11.82
N VAL A 108 -8.67 12.39 -12.52
CA VAL A 108 -9.90 11.63 -12.73
C VAL A 108 -9.63 10.17 -12.47
N ASN A 109 -10.38 9.57 -11.54
CA ASN A 109 -10.38 8.12 -11.34
C ASN A 109 -11.45 7.49 -12.24
N LEU A 110 -11.01 6.68 -13.20
CA LEU A 110 -11.88 6.10 -14.23
C LEU A 110 -12.71 4.91 -13.73
N ALA A 111 -12.35 4.32 -12.60
CA ALA A 111 -13.10 3.24 -11.95
C ALA A 111 -14.17 3.75 -10.96
N ALA A 112 -14.16 5.03 -10.63
CA ALA A 112 -15.01 5.57 -9.56
C ALA A 112 -16.48 5.80 -9.96
N LEU A 113 -16.79 5.85 -11.25
CA LEU A 113 -18.10 6.23 -11.77
C LEU A 113 -18.62 5.21 -12.79
N PRO A 114 -19.96 5.03 -12.90
CA PRO A 114 -20.55 4.31 -14.02
C PRO A 114 -20.17 4.96 -15.36
N PRO A 115 -20.08 4.19 -16.46
CA PRO A 115 -19.57 4.66 -17.76
C PRO A 115 -20.26 5.90 -18.31
N THR A 116 -21.58 5.97 -18.20
CA THR A 116 -22.38 7.12 -18.67
C THR A 116 -22.08 8.40 -17.91
N LEU A 117 -21.85 8.31 -16.61
CA LEU A 117 -21.45 9.45 -15.78
C LEU A 117 -19.99 9.81 -16.01
N LEU A 118 -19.13 8.80 -16.21
CA LEU A 118 -17.73 8.99 -16.52
C LEU A 118 -17.54 9.76 -17.84
N GLU A 119 -18.32 9.43 -18.88
CA GLU A 119 -18.29 10.14 -20.15
C GLU A 119 -18.63 11.63 -19.97
N SER A 120 -19.72 11.91 -19.27
CA SER A 120 -20.14 13.27 -18.94
C SER A 120 -19.12 14.01 -18.08
N GLU A 121 -18.46 13.33 -17.15
CA GLU A 121 -17.41 13.93 -16.31
C GLU A 121 -16.15 14.25 -17.11
N LEU A 122 -15.72 13.36 -18.03
CA LEU A 122 -14.52 13.57 -18.86
C LEU A 122 -14.72 14.65 -19.92
N PHE A 123 -15.79 14.53 -20.72
CA PHE A 123 -15.99 15.35 -21.91
C PHE A 123 -16.91 16.53 -21.67
N GLY A 124 -17.69 16.54 -20.56
CA GLY A 124 -18.74 17.51 -20.31
C GLY A 124 -20.03 17.17 -21.06
N HIS A 125 -21.07 17.93 -20.80
CA HIS A 125 -22.35 17.76 -21.49
C HIS A 125 -23.07 19.08 -21.74
N GLU A 126 -23.88 19.09 -22.76
CA GLU A 126 -24.84 20.18 -23.05
C GLU A 126 -26.16 19.91 -22.33
N ARG A 127 -26.97 20.95 -22.18
CA ARG A 127 -28.31 20.84 -21.59
C ARG A 127 -29.16 19.87 -22.41
N GLY A 128 -29.80 18.91 -21.75
CA GLY A 128 -30.64 17.92 -22.40
C GLY A 128 -29.93 16.71 -23.00
N ALA A 129 -28.62 16.59 -22.84
CA ALA A 129 -27.83 15.46 -23.35
C ALA A 129 -28.26 14.07 -22.84
N PHE A 130 -28.82 14.03 -21.64
CA PHE A 130 -29.41 12.83 -21.04
C PHE A 130 -30.47 13.21 -19.98
N THR A 131 -31.24 12.23 -19.48
CA THR A 131 -32.23 12.44 -18.43
C THR A 131 -31.55 12.92 -17.15
N GLY A 132 -31.78 14.19 -16.76
CA GLY A 132 -31.13 14.84 -15.60
C GLY A 132 -30.08 15.91 -15.99
N ALA A 133 -29.74 16.08 -17.27
CA ALA A 133 -28.88 17.16 -17.75
C ALA A 133 -29.64 18.50 -17.79
N THR A 134 -29.84 19.12 -16.63
CA THR A 134 -30.60 20.38 -16.50
C THR A 134 -29.84 21.62 -16.99
N GLY A 135 -28.51 21.54 -17.09
CA GLY A 135 -27.62 22.61 -17.52
C GLY A 135 -26.41 22.10 -18.30
N ARG A 136 -25.67 23.01 -18.91
CA ARG A 136 -24.36 22.73 -19.50
C ARG A 136 -23.32 22.55 -18.39
N ARG A 137 -22.41 21.58 -18.51
CA ARG A 137 -21.29 21.35 -17.59
C ARG A 137 -20.00 21.09 -18.36
N SER A 138 -18.91 21.80 -17.96
CA SER A 138 -17.57 21.58 -18.51
C SER A 138 -16.97 20.28 -18.00
N GLY A 139 -16.37 19.49 -18.90
CA GLY A 139 -15.68 18.25 -18.60
C GLY A 139 -14.27 18.45 -18.00
N ARG A 140 -13.68 17.38 -17.51
CA ARG A 140 -12.34 17.39 -16.92
C ARG A 140 -11.26 17.74 -17.94
N ILE A 141 -11.41 17.33 -19.20
CA ILE A 141 -10.50 17.70 -20.29
C ILE A 141 -10.49 19.21 -20.46
N GLU A 142 -11.67 19.84 -20.47
CA GLU A 142 -11.81 21.29 -20.59
C GLU A 142 -11.23 22.02 -19.35
N GLN A 143 -11.49 21.49 -18.14
CA GLN A 143 -10.96 22.04 -16.89
C GLN A 143 -9.44 21.96 -16.77
N ALA A 144 -8.82 20.95 -17.39
CA ALA A 144 -7.37 20.81 -17.40
C ALA A 144 -6.68 21.90 -18.23
N GLY A 145 -7.38 22.50 -19.21
CA GLY A 145 -6.90 23.61 -20.00
C GLY A 145 -5.52 23.34 -20.64
N GLY A 146 -4.54 24.19 -20.35
CA GLY A 146 -3.13 24.00 -20.72
C GLY A 146 -2.30 23.20 -19.73
N GLY A 147 -2.91 22.69 -18.65
CA GLY A 147 -2.28 21.96 -17.56
C GLY A 147 -2.08 20.48 -17.82
N THR A 148 -2.32 19.67 -16.81
CA THR A 148 -2.16 18.20 -16.85
C THR A 148 -3.46 17.51 -16.49
N LEU A 149 -3.90 16.60 -17.38
CA LEU A 149 -4.98 15.67 -17.11
C LEU A 149 -4.39 14.34 -16.64
N PHE A 150 -4.68 13.96 -15.40
CA PHE A 150 -4.27 12.67 -14.83
C PHE A 150 -5.44 11.69 -14.86
N LEU A 151 -5.26 10.56 -15.56
CA LEU A 151 -6.24 9.49 -15.72
C LEU A 151 -5.81 8.30 -14.87
N ASP A 152 -6.41 8.12 -13.69
CA ASP A 152 -6.13 6.98 -12.82
C ASP A 152 -7.03 5.78 -13.16
N GLU A 153 -6.51 4.56 -12.95
CA GLU A 153 -7.15 3.28 -13.26
C GLU A 153 -7.58 3.18 -14.74
N LEU A 154 -6.67 3.57 -15.65
CA LEU A 154 -6.91 3.58 -17.10
C LEU A 154 -7.40 2.23 -17.63
N GLY A 155 -6.95 1.11 -17.05
CA GLY A 155 -7.37 -0.25 -17.44
C GLY A 155 -8.84 -0.58 -17.15
N ASP A 156 -9.59 0.30 -16.49
CA ASP A 156 -11.03 0.17 -16.24
C ASP A 156 -11.88 0.89 -17.29
N LEU A 157 -11.24 1.59 -18.25
CA LEU A 157 -11.95 2.36 -19.26
C LEU A 157 -12.64 1.45 -20.28
N GLU A 158 -13.94 1.62 -20.47
CA GLU A 158 -14.70 0.85 -21.46
C GLU A 158 -14.26 1.15 -22.91
N PRO A 159 -14.38 0.18 -23.83
CA PRO A 159 -13.93 0.30 -25.22
C PRO A 159 -14.51 1.52 -25.97
N ALA A 160 -15.76 1.88 -25.70
CA ALA A 160 -16.38 3.08 -26.30
C ALA A 160 -15.67 4.37 -25.90
N LEU A 161 -15.31 4.51 -24.61
CA LEU A 161 -14.59 5.67 -24.09
C LEU A 161 -13.12 5.66 -24.50
N GLN A 162 -12.51 4.48 -24.67
CA GLN A 162 -11.15 4.36 -25.23
C GLN A 162 -11.09 4.96 -26.63
N THR A 163 -12.11 4.73 -27.48
CA THR A 163 -12.19 5.31 -28.81
C THR A 163 -12.29 6.84 -28.79
N LYS A 164 -13.06 7.40 -27.85
CA LYS A 164 -13.16 8.85 -27.68
C LYS A 164 -11.86 9.45 -27.16
N LEU A 165 -11.23 8.81 -26.18
CA LEU A 165 -9.93 9.24 -25.66
C LEU A 165 -8.84 9.19 -26.74
N LEU A 166 -8.86 8.17 -27.61
CA LEU A 166 -7.94 8.06 -28.75
C LEU A 166 -8.02 9.29 -29.68
N ARG A 167 -9.25 9.74 -29.99
CA ARG A 167 -9.45 10.98 -30.80
C ARG A 167 -8.84 12.21 -30.11
N VAL A 168 -9.04 12.34 -28.78
CA VAL A 168 -8.39 13.44 -28.03
C VAL A 168 -6.87 13.37 -28.13
N MET A 169 -6.30 12.17 -28.10
CA MET A 169 -4.84 11.99 -28.19
C MET A 169 -4.28 12.19 -29.61
N GLN A 170 -5.08 11.96 -30.65
CA GLN A 170 -4.66 12.07 -32.04
C GLN A 170 -4.90 13.47 -32.58
N ASP A 171 -6.13 13.96 -32.44
CA ASP A 171 -6.61 15.18 -33.12
C ASP A 171 -6.55 16.39 -32.18
N GLN A 172 -6.29 16.17 -30.89
CA GLN A 172 -6.36 17.19 -29.83
C GLN A 172 -7.74 17.89 -29.78
N THR A 173 -8.80 17.18 -30.20
CA THR A 173 -10.17 17.68 -30.20
C THR A 173 -11.10 16.67 -29.52
N PHE A 174 -12.19 17.19 -28.98
CA PHE A 174 -13.29 16.41 -28.38
C PHE A 174 -14.60 17.16 -28.49
N GLU A 175 -15.71 16.45 -28.29
CA GLU A 175 -17.05 16.99 -28.27
C GLU A 175 -17.70 16.73 -26.91
N ARG A 176 -18.56 17.65 -26.46
CA ARG A 176 -19.40 17.40 -25.28
C ARG A 176 -20.49 16.40 -25.61
N VAL A 177 -20.93 15.67 -24.61
CA VAL A 177 -22.09 14.76 -24.74
C VAL A 177 -23.32 15.61 -25.15
N GLY A 178 -23.98 15.20 -26.25
CA GLY A 178 -25.11 15.94 -26.80
C GLY A 178 -24.76 17.14 -27.70
N SER A 179 -23.48 17.29 -28.07
CA SER A 179 -23.01 18.33 -29.01
C SER A 179 -22.14 17.71 -30.09
N SER A 180 -22.13 18.36 -31.27
CA SER A 180 -21.17 18.06 -32.35
C SER A 180 -20.17 19.22 -32.55
N GLU A 181 -20.09 20.15 -31.61
CA GLU A 181 -19.15 21.26 -31.65
C GLU A 181 -17.77 20.78 -31.18
N PRO A 182 -16.72 20.82 -32.01
CA PRO A 182 -15.39 20.39 -31.63
C PRO A 182 -14.73 21.42 -30.70
N LEU A 183 -14.15 20.92 -29.60
CA LEU A 183 -13.37 21.68 -28.64
C LEU A 183 -11.92 21.23 -28.68
N VAL A 184 -10.97 22.16 -28.51
CA VAL A 184 -9.55 21.86 -28.54
C VAL A 184 -9.05 21.49 -27.14
N SER A 185 -8.42 20.34 -27.01
CA SER A 185 -7.68 19.92 -25.79
C SER A 185 -6.22 20.36 -25.90
N ARG A 186 -5.74 21.08 -24.88
CA ARG A 186 -4.32 21.47 -24.75
C ARG A 186 -3.66 20.77 -23.55
N ALA A 187 -4.40 19.92 -22.86
CA ALA A 187 -3.93 19.25 -21.67
C ALA A 187 -2.86 18.21 -22.02
N ARG A 188 -1.81 18.16 -21.22
CA ARG A 188 -0.88 17.02 -21.20
C ARG A 188 -1.55 15.86 -20.50
N VAL A 189 -1.49 14.66 -21.08
CA VAL A 189 -2.07 13.47 -20.48
C VAL A 189 -1.00 12.66 -19.74
N VAL A 190 -1.28 12.35 -18.48
CA VAL A 190 -0.55 11.37 -17.66
C VAL A 190 -1.57 10.33 -17.22
N SER A 191 -1.29 9.05 -17.42
CA SER A 191 -2.21 7.95 -17.10
C SER A 191 -1.58 6.95 -16.16
N ALA A 192 -2.39 6.30 -15.35
CA ALA A 192 -1.94 5.26 -14.42
C ALA A 192 -2.88 4.05 -14.44
N THR A 193 -2.32 2.85 -14.18
CA THR A 193 -3.09 1.62 -14.06
C THR A 193 -2.35 0.57 -13.23
N ASN A 194 -3.12 -0.35 -12.64
CA ASN A 194 -2.62 -1.57 -11.99
C ASN A 194 -2.89 -2.83 -12.83
N LYS A 195 -3.62 -2.70 -13.95
CA LYS A 195 -3.98 -3.81 -14.84
C LYS A 195 -2.95 -4.01 -15.95
N PRO A 196 -2.86 -5.22 -16.53
CA PRO A 196 -2.13 -5.44 -17.77
C PRO A 196 -2.69 -4.57 -18.88
N VAL A 197 -1.83 -3.85 -19.57
CA VAL A 197 -2.23 -2.90 -20.64
C VAL A 197 -1.37 -3.02 -21.88
N ARG A 198 -0.22 -3.72 -21.81
CA ARG A 198 0.67 -3.89 -22.97
C ARG A 198 0.02 -4.79 -24.01
N PRO A 199 0.09 -4.42 -25.30
CA PRO A 199 -0.39 -5.28 -26.37
C PRO A 199 0.26 -6.66 -26.32
N GLY A 200 -0.57 -7.72 -26.45
CA GLY A 200 -0.10 -9.10 -26.39
C GLY A 200 0.01 -9.70 -24.97
N GLU A 201 -0.13 -8.93 -23.92
CA GLU A 201 -0.23 -9.46 -22.56
C GLU A 201 -1.61 -10.11 -22.33
N PRO A 202 -1.67 -11.29 -21.65
CA PRO A 202 -2.95 -11.88 -21.27
C PRO A 202 -3.77 -10.92 -20.41
N GLY A 203 -5.01 -10.66 -20.82
CA GLY A 203 -5.89 -9.72 -20.09
C GLY A 203 -5.62 -8.25 -20.36
N ALA A 204 -4.85 -7.88 -21.39
CA ALA A 204 -4.66 -6.50 -21.79
C ALA A 204 -6.02 -5.79 -21.97
N SER A 205 -6.24 -4.74 -21.18
CA SER A 205 -7.54 -4.07 -21.06
C SER A 205 -7.70 -2.85 -21.96
N ILE A 206 -6.63 -2.44 -22.68
CA ILE A 206 -6.57 -1.23 -23.51
C ILE A 206 -6.32 -1.63 -24.95
N ARG A 207 -6.96 -0.90 -25.88
CA ARG A 207 -6.73 -1.04 -27.31
C ARG A 207 -5.27 -0.70 -27.63
N GLU A 208 -4.69 -1.43 -28.57
CA GLU A 208 -3.30 -1.28 -29.00
C GLU A 208 -3.00 0.13 -29.53
N ASP A 209 -3.90 0.69 -30.33
CA ASP A 209 -3.76 2.05 -30.89
C ASP A 209 -3.72 3.13 -29.80
N LEU A 210 -4.53 3.01 -28.77
CA LEU A 210 -4.55 3.91 -27.63
C LEU A 210 -3.30 3.74 -26.76
N TYR A 211 -2.86 2.49 -26.56
CA TYR A 211 -1.65 2.21 -25.78
C TYR A 211 -0.43 2.96 -26.34
N TYR A 212 -0.14 2.83 -27.63
CA TYR A 212 1.02 3.50 -28.23
C TYR A 212 0.93 5.03 -28.23
N ARG A 213 -0.25 5.60 -28.09
CA ARG A 213 -0.43 7.05 -27.92
C ARG A 213 -0.22 7.52 -26.48
N LEU A 214 -0.50 6.67 -25.49
CA LEU A 214 -0.37 7.00 -24.07
C LEU A 214 1.01 6.60 -23.50
N ALA A 215 1.60 5.53 -23.99
CA ALA A 215 2.85 4.95 -23.49
C ALA A 215 4.10 5.48 -24.21
N VAL A 216 4.18 6.80 -24.44
CA VAL A 216 5.39 7.42 -25.01
C VAL A 216 6.53 7.42 -24.00
N ILE A 217 6.23 7.66 -22.72
CA ILE A 217 7.13 7.47 -21.60
C ILE A 217 6.46 6.50 -20.64
N GLU A 218 7.12 5.37 -20.36
CA GLU A 218 6.62 4.40 -19.40
C GLU A 218 7.38 4.50 -18.09
N ILE A 219 6.64 4.46 -16.96
CA ILE A 219 7.20 4.43 -15.60
C ILE A 219 6.55 3.26 -14.85
N GLU A 220 7.33 2.21 -14.63
CA GLU A 220 6.90 1.07 -13.82
C GLU A 220 7.28 1.29 -12.36
N VAL A 221 6.27 1.31 -11.48
CA VAL A 221 6.46 1.55 -10.04
C VAL A 221 6.59 0.21 -9.32
N PRO A 222 7.75 -0.10 -8.74
CA PRO A 222 7.93 -1.36 -8.05
C PRO A 222 7.05 -1.46 -6.80
N PRO A 223 6.54 -2.66 -6.49
CA PRO A 223 5.82 -2.90 -5.25
C PRO A 223 6.76 -2.71 -4.04
N LEU A 224 6.17 -2.41 -2.87
CA LEU A 224 6.93 -2.08 -1.66
C LEU A 224 7.87 -3.22 -1.23
N ARG A 225 7.49 -4.48 -1.45
CA ARG A 225 8.33 -5.67 -1.19
C ARG A 225 9.62 -5.72 -2.01
N ALA A 226 9.68 -5.03 -3.17
CA ALA A 226 10.87 -4.93 -4.02
C ALA A 226 11.76 -3.73 -3.64
N ARG A 227 11.30 -2.85 -2.72
CA ARG A 227 12.04 -1.67 -2.21
C ARG A 227 11.97 -1.58 -0.69
N ARG A 228 12.25 -2.71 0.00
CA ARG A 228 12.16 -2.82 1.46
C ARG A 228 13.01 -1.79 2.22
N SER A 229 14.12 -1.35 1.62
CA SER A 229 14.96 -0.28 2.19
C SER A 229 14.24 1.06 2.36
N ASP A 230 13.14 1.29 1.64
CA ASP A 230 12.34 2.50 1.79
C ASP A 230 11.33 2.40 2.95
N ILE A 231 11.07 1.20 3.52
CA ILE A 231 10.03 1.01 4.55
C ILE A 231 10.31 1.87 5.78
N ALA A 232 11.53 1.87 6.30
CA ALA A 232 11.87 2.67 7.47
C ALA A 232 11.62 4.17 7.24
N LEU A 233 11.95 4.66 6.05
CA LEU A 233 11.73 6.04 5.64
C LEU A 233 10.24 6.38 5.50
N LEU A 234 9.46 5.46 4.92
CA LEU A 234 8.01 5.61 4.79
C LEU A 234 7.30 5.56 6.14
N VAL A 235 7.77 4.72 7.08
CA VAL A 235 7.29 4.70 8.47
C VAL A 235 7.57 6.03 9.15
N ALA A 236 8.80 6.56 9.04
CA ALA A 236 9.13 7.87 9.60
C ALA A 236 8.25 8.99 9.01
N HIS A 237 7.99 8.94 7.70
CA HIS A 237 7.07 9.87 7.04
C HIS A 237 5.64 9.75 7.57
N ALA A 238 5.13 8.52 7.73
CA ALA A 238 3.79 8.29 8.27
C ALA A 238 3.65 8.76 9.71
N LEU A 239 4.70 8.59 10.54
CA LEU A 239 4.74 9.05 11.92
C LEU A 239 4.72 10.58 12.05
N ALA A 240 5.29 11.32 11.10
CA ALA A 240 5.33 12.78 11.13
C ALA A 240 3.92 13.42 11.19
N GLY A 241 2.88 12.71 10.74
CA GLY A 241 1.48 13.12 10.83
C GLY A 241 0.71 12.55 12.02
N THR A 242 1.40 11.90 12.98
CA THR A 242 0.77 11.21 14.12
C THR A 242 1.29 11.72 15.46
N GLN A 243 0.71 11.22 16.56
CA GLN A 243 1.16 11.53 17.91
C GLN A 243 2.37 10.69 18.35
N SER A 244 2.55 9.48 17.77
CA SER A 244 3.67 8.60 18.10
C SER A 244 4.95 9.08 17.39
N ARG A 245 6.06 8.99 18.12
CA ARG A 245 7.37 9.50 17.64
C ARG A 245 8.34 8.42 17.19
N ALA A 246 8.05 7.16 17.51
CA ALA A 246 8.95 6.04 17.22
C ALA A 246 8.20 4.71 17.07
N VAL A 247 8.88 3.75 16.46
CA VAL A 247 8.50 2.34 16.37
C VAL A 247 9.62 1.52 17.02
N SER A 248 9.29 0.52 17.84
CA SER A 248 10.29 -0.35 18.47
C SER A 248 11.06 -1.16 17.41
N GLU A 249 12.26 -1.62 17.74
CA GLU A 249 13.06 -2.47 16.85
C GLU A 249 12.33 -3.76 16.47
N ASP A 250 11.65 -4.37 17.45
CA ASP A 250 10.86 -5.58 17.24
C ASP A 250 9.69 -5.30 16.27
N ALA A 251 8.91 -4.25 16.49
CA ALA A 251 7.83 -3.87 15.59
C ALA A 251 8.36 -3.53 14.19
N MET A 252 9.48 -2.80 14.09
CA MET A 252 10.11 -2.49 12.81
C MET A 252 10.54 -3.75 12.05
N ALA A 253 11.07 -4.76 12.75
CA ALA A 253 11.44 -6.02 12.12
C ALA A 253 10.22 -6.77 11.52
N TYR A 254 9.03 -6.66 12.14
CA TYR A 254 7.80 -7.17 11.55
C TYR A 254 7.39 -6.37 10.31
N LEU A 255 7.47 -5.04 10.35
CA LEU A 255 7.15 -4.18 9.22
C LEU A 255 8.06 -4.46 8.01
N LEU A 256 9.37 -4.68 8.23
CA LEU A 256 10.34 -4.99 7.19
C LEU A 256 10.11 -6.38 6.55
N ALA A 257 9.63 -7.36 7.32
CA ALA A 257 9.41 -8.73 6.86
C ALA A 257 8.10 -8.91 6.08
N TYR A 258 7.12 -8.04 6.27
CA TYR A 258 5.80 -8.19 5.67
C TYR A 258 5.82 -7.95 4.15
N ARG A 259 4.89 -8.59 3.42
CA ARG A 259 4.82 -8.55 1.95
C ARG A 259 4.14 -7.30 1.39
N TRP A 260 3.37 -6.59 2.19
CA TRP A 260 2.66 -5.36 1.83
C TRP A 260 1.79 -5.49 0.58
N PRO A 261 0.74 -6.34 0.55
CA PRO A 261 -0.12 -6.48 -0.61
C PRO A 261 -0.82 -5.16 -1.01
N GLY A 262 -1.13 -4.27 -0.05
CA GLY A 262 -1.64 -2.92 -0.29
C GLY A 262 -0.55 -1.84 -0.38
N ASN A 263 0.72 -2.26 -0.47
CA ASN A 263 1.87 -1.38 -0.68
C ASN A 263 1.97 -0.22 0.33
N VAL A 264 2.33 0.98 -0.13
CA VAL A 264 2.55 2.17 0.73
C VAL A 264 1.24 2.63 1.39
N ARG A 265 0.11 2.49 0.71
CA ARG A 265 -1.20 2.86 1.28
C ARG A 265 -1.51 2.03 2.52
N GLU A 266 -1.30 0.72 2.46
CA GLU A 266 -1.47 -0.19 3.60
C GLU A 266 -0.50 0.15 4.74
N LEU A 267 0.78 0.37 4.42
CA LEU A 267 1.80 0.74 5.41
C LEU A 267 1.41 2.01 6.18
N ILE A 268 1.03 3.08 5.46
CA ILE A 268 0.65 4.35 6.08
C ILE A 268 -0.57 4.17 6.99
N HIS A 269 -1.62 3.50 6.52
CA HIS A 269 -2.82 3.24 7.32
C HIS A 269 -2.51 2.40 8.56
N LEU A 270 -1.64 1.40 8.43
CA LEU A 270 -1.22 0.56 9.54
C LEU A 270 -0.47 1.37 10.61
N VAL A 271 0.50 2.19 10.20
CA VAL A 271 1.26 3.04 11.12
C VAL A 271 0.36 4.04 11.83
N GLN A 272 -0.57 4.67 11.10
CA GLN A 272 -1.55 5.60 11.69
C GLN A 272 -2.44 4.90 12.71
N ARG A 273 -2.98 3.71 12.38
CA ARG A 273 -3.78 2.90 13.31
C ARG A 273 -2.98 2.50 14.56
N ALA A 274 -1.75 2.01 14.36
CA ALA A 274 -0.89 1.60 15.48
C ALA A 274 -0.53 2.78 16.38
N SER A 275 -0.35 3.99 15.82
CA SER A 275 -0.14 5.22 16.60
C SER A 275 -1.34 5.57 17.49
N VAL A 276 -2.56 5.39 17.00
CA VAL A 276 -3.77 5.59 17.81
C VAL A 276 -3.84 4.57 18.94
N LEU A 277 -3.56 3.29 18.64
CA LEU A 277 -3.60 2.19 19.63
C LEU A 277 -2.51 2.33 20.70
N SER A 278 -1.35 2.88 20.35
CA SER A 278 -0.26 3.13 21.31
C SER A 278 -0.49 4.34 22.21
N GLY A 279 -1.58 5.10 21.99
CA GLY A 279 -1.87 6.32 22.75
C GLY A 279 -0.84 7.45 22.57
N GLY A 280 -0.12 7.46 21.45
CA GLY A 280 0.95 8.42 21.16
C GLY A 280 2.33 8.01 21.72
N GLU A 281 2.42 6.83 22.31
CA GLU A 281 3.67 6.22 22.76
C GLU A 281 4.44 5.58 21.58
N VAL A 282 5.52 4.85 21.91
CA VAL A 282 6.25 4.06 20.92
C VAL A 282 5.34 2.94 20.39
N ILE A 283 5.24 2.82 19.08
CA ILE A 283 4.54 1.71 18.45
C ILE A 283 5.35 0.43 18.66
N ASP A 284 4.75 -0.56 19.34
CA ASP A 284 5.35 -1.84 19.62
C ASP A 284 4.50 -3.00 19.09
N VAL A 285 5.01 -4.23 19.12
CA VAL A 285 4.37 -5.43 18.54
C VAL A 285 2.90 -5.61 18.93
N PRO A 286 2.45 -5.37 20.18
CA PRO A 286 1.03 -5.47 20.54
C PRO A 286 0.10 -4.49 19.80
N HIS A 287 0.65 -3.41 19.24
CA HIS A 287 -0.12 -2.42 18.47
C HIS A 287 -0.26 -2.79 16.99
N LEU A 288 0.47 -3.83 16.54
CA LEU A 288 0.41 -4.33 15.16
C LEU A 288 -0.74 -5.33 14.99
N PRO A 289 -1.35 -5.43 13.80
CA PRO A 289 -2.37 -6.44 13.52
C PRO A 289 -1.83 -7.87 13.66
N GLU A 290 -2.64 -8.77 14.21
CA GLU A 290 -2.29 -10.20 14.33
C GLU A 290 -1.89 -10.84 12.99
N THR A 291 -2.55 -10.44 11.89
CA THR A 291 -2.23 -10.92 10.55
C THR A 291 -0.80 -10.61 10.12
N LEU A 292 -0.27 -9.45 10.51
CA LEU A 292 1.11 -9.06 10.25
C LEU A 292 2.08 -9.82 11.15
N VAL A 293 1.75 -9.99 12.42
CA VAL A 293 2.55 -10.76 13.37
C VAL A 293 2.61 -12.23 12.96
N ALA A 294 1.48 -12.83 12.59
CA ALA A 294 1.40 -14.22 12.11
C ALA A 294 2.17 -14.43 10.81
N SER A 295 2.20 -13.46 9.90
CA SER A 295 2.89 -13.57 8.63
C SER A 295 4.42 -13.70 8.77
N ARG A 296 5.01 -13.08 9.79
CA ARG A 296 6.44 -13.24 10.09
C ARG A 296 6.78 -14.66 10.59
N ALA A 297 5.90 -15.25 11.36
CA ALA A 297 6.09 -16.64 11.79
C ALA A 297 6.13 -17.61 10.60
N ILE A 298 5.48 -17.23 9.49
CA ILE A 298 5.53 -17.98 8.23
C ILE A 298 6.77 -17.62 7.39
N ALA A 299 7.19 -16.37 7.38
CA ALA A 299 8.31 -15.86 6.57
C ALA A 299 9.70 -16.17 7.14
N THR A 300 9.82 -16.40 8.45
CA THR A 300 11.08 -16.88 9.07
C THR A 300 11.45 -18.31 8.69
N GLU A 301 10.62 -18.93 7.88
CA GLU A 301 10.78 -20.29 7.40
C GLU A 301 10.97 -20.33 5.88
N GLU A 302 11.85 -19.48 5.37
CA GLU A 302 12.37 -19.67 4.00
C GLU A 302 12.93 -21.10 3.91
N VAL A 303 12.40 -21.86 2.96
CA VAL A 303 12.98 -23.17 2.62
C VAL A 303 14.40 -22.85 2.12
N PRO A 304 15.46 -23.28 2.81
CA PRO A 304 16.82 -22.98 2.37
C PRO A 304 17.02 -23.42 0.92
N GLU A 305 17.65 -22.57 0.12
CA GLU A 305 18.04 -22.93 -1.24
C GLU A 305 18.92 -24.19 -1.21
N GLY A 306 18.58 -25.21 -2.02
CA GLY A 306 19.32 -26.46 -2.10
C GLY A 306 18.66 -27.65 -1.43
N LEU A 307 17.50 -27.52 -0.78
CA LEU A 307 16.72 -28.68 -0.32
C LEU A 307 16.05 -29.39 -1.49
N THR A 308 16.07 -30.73 -1.44
CA THR A 308 15.25 -31.53 -2.35
C THR A 308 13.76 -31.35 -2.01
N LEU A 309 12.87 -31.60 -2.98
CA LEU A 309 11.43 -31.53 -2.76
C LEU A 309 10.99 -32.37 -1.55
N ARG A 310 11.59 -33.55 -1.38
CA ARG A 310 11.30 -34.47 -0.28
C ARG A 310 11.64 -33.86 1.09
N GLU A 311 12.82 -33.25 1.20
CA GLU A 311 13.25 -32.58 2.45
C GLU A 311 12.38 -31.36 2.77
N ALA A 312 12.00 -30.58 1.75
CA ALA A 312 11.11 -29.45 1.91
C ALA A 312 9.71 -29.87 2.40
N VAL A 313 9.14 -30.95 1.84
CA VAL A 313 7.85 -31.50 2.26
C VAL A 313 7.91 -32.02 3.70
N LEU A 314 8.94 -32.80 4.06
CA LEU A 314 9.12 -33.30 5.42
C LEU A 314 9.24 -32.16 6.45
N ARG A 315 9.95 -31.11 6.09
CA ARG A 315 10.09 -29.92 6.95
C ARG A 315 8.75 -29.22 7.15
N LEU A 316 8.00 -29.01 6.08
CA LEU A 316 6.68 -28.37 6.13
C LEU A 316 5.68 -29.22 6.96
N GLU A 317 5.64 -30.53 6.75
CA GLU A 317 4.81 -31.45 7.53
C GLU A 317 5.12 -31.35 9.03
N LYS A 318 6.41 -31.41 9.41
CA LYS A 318 6.86 -31.26 10.81
C LYS A 318 6.35 -29.97 11.43
N GLN A 319 6.45 -28.86 10.71
CA GLN A 319 6.00 -27.56 11.18
C GLN A 319 4.48 -27.49 11.36
N MET A 320 3.72 -27.99 10.39
CA MET A 320 2.26 -28.04 10.48
C MET A 320 1.81 -28.84 11.70
N ILE A 321 2.46 -29.97 11.97
CA ILE A 321 2.18 -30.80 13.15
C ILE A 321 2.49 -30.07 14.45
N LEU A 322 3.67 -29.46 14.57
CA LEU A 322 4.07 -28.70 15.77
C LEU A 322 3.11 -27.51 16.04
N ARG A 323 2.70 -26.81 15.00
CA ARG A 323 1.73 -25.70 15.13
C ARG A 323 0.35 -26.18 15.57
N ALA A 324 -0.13 -27.27 15.00
CA ALA A 324 -1.43 -27.83 15.37
C ALA A 324 -1.41 -28.32 16.83
N LEU A 325 -0.32 -28.98 17.28
CA LEU A 325 -0.14 -29.39 18.66
C LEU A 325 -0.08 -28.20 19.63
N ALA A 326 0.65 -27.13 19.28
CA ALA A 326 0.72 -25.92 20.08
C ALA A 326 -0.64 -25.24 20.22
N ARG A 327 -1.41 -25.10 19.14
CA ARG A 327 -2.78 -24.53 19.15
C ARG A 327 -3.76 -25.39 19.94
N ALA A 328 -3.58 -26.72 19.89
CA ALA A 328 -4.41 -27.66 20.60
C ALA A 328 -3.98 -27.87 22.07
N GLY A 329 -3.01 -27.11 22.60
CA GLY A 329 -2.49 -27.27 23.96
C GLY A 329 -1.92 -28.65 24.22
N GLY A 330 -1.33 -29.31 23.23
CA GLY A 330 -0.82 -30.69 23.32
C GLY A 330 -1.86 -31.79 23.03
N ASN A 331 -3.14 -31.44 22.87
CA ASN A 331 -4.20 -32.41 22.58
C ASN A 331 -4.06 -32.97 21.16
N ARG A 332 -3.56 -34.20 21.05
CA ARG A 332 -3.30 -34.90 19.76
C ARG A 332 -4.57 -35.12 18.94
N SER A 333 -5.72 -35.33 19.59
CA SER A 333 -7.00 -35.53 18.90
C SER A 333 -7.50 -34.27 18.22
N GLU A 334 -7.38 -33.16 18.92
CA GLU A 334 -7.74 -31.85 18.39
C GLU A 334 -6.76 -31.40 17.30
N ALA A 335 -5.46 -31.65 17.47
CA ALA A 335 -4.44 -31.38 16.46
C ALA A 335 -4.68 -32.17 15.17
N ALA A 336 -5.03 -33.47 15.26
CA ALA A 336 -5.38 -34.29 14.09
C ALA A 336 -6.58 -33.72 13.33
N ARG A 337 -7.62 -33.25 14.05
CA ARG A 337 -8.80 -32.61 13.47
C ARG A 337 -8.44 -31.29 12.75
N GLN A 338 -7.60 -30.46 13.35
CA GLN A 338 -7.13 -29.21 12.72
C GLN A 338 -6.29 -29.44 11.48
N LEU A 339 -5.55 -30.54 11.42
CA LEU A 339 -4.75 -30.94 10.25
C LEU A 339 -5.55 -31.65 9.17
N GLY A 340 -6.82 -31.98 9.41
CA GLY A 340 -7.66 -32.74 8.49
C GLY A 340 -7.21 -34.18 8.27
N ILE A 341 -6.48 -34.79 9.24
CA ILE A 341 -5.97 -36.16 9.17
C ILE A 341 -6.52 -37.04 10.30
N GLY A 342 -6.50 -38.35 10.09
CA GLY A 342 -6.90 -39.32 11.12
C GLY A 342 -5.87 -39.38 12.28
N ARG A 343 -6.32 -39.67 13.50
CA ARG A 343 -5.44 -39.89 14.67
C ARG A 343 -4.29 -40.87 14.37
N PRO A 344 -4.52 -42.06 13.76
CA PRO A 344 -3.44 -42.99 13.44
C PRO A 344 -2.37 -42.39 12.51
N GLN A 345 -2.80 -41.57 11.54
CA GLN A 345 -1.89 -40.86 10.64
C GLN A 345 -1.06 -39.81 11.37
N LEU A 346 -1.65 -39.09 12.34
CA LEU A 346 -0.89 -38.14 13.15
C LEU A 346 0.17 -38.85 13.99
N TYR A 347 -0.14 -39.99 14.60
CA TYR A 347 0.83 -40.76 15.39
C TYR A 347 1.98 -41.26 14.51
N ALA A 348 1.70 -41.82 13.33
CA ALA A 348 2.72 -42.26 12.38
C ALA A 348 3.65 -41.07 11.98
N LYS A 349 3.06 -39.91 11.71
CA LYS A 349 3.81 -38.69 11.36
C LYS A 349 4.65 -38.17 12.54
N LEU A 350 4.15 -38.26 13.77
CA LEU A 350 4.91 -37.89 14.97
C LEU A 350 6.14 -38.77 15.16
N GLU A 351 6.03 -40.08 14.89
CA GLU A 351 7.16 -40.99 14.93
C GLU A 351 8.16 -40.71 13.80
N GLU A 352 7.67 -40.56 12.56
CA GLU A 352 8.49 -40.23 11.38
C GLU A 352 9.34 -38.97 11.59
N HIS A 353 8.80 -37.94 12.27
CA HIS A 353 9.48 -36.67 12.55
C HIS A 353 10.23 -36.64 13.88
N GLY A 354 10.30 -37.74 14.63
CA GLY A 354 10.97 -37.84 15.93
C GLY A 354 10.30 -37.00 17.05
N LEU A 355 9.00 -36.75 16.92
CA LEU A 355 8.17 -35.98 17.87
C LEU A 355 7.35 -36.88 18.79
N GLY A 356 7.57 -38.19 18.76
CA GLY A 356 6.83 -39.23 19.49
C GLY A 356 7.14 -39.34 20.96
N GLY A 357 7.61 -38.30 21.67
CA GLY A 357 7.95 -38.29 23.09
C GLY A 357 6.83 -38.90 23.95
N ARG A 358 7.18 -39.84 24.82
CA ARG A 358 6.32 -40.49 25.80
C ARG A 358 5.63 -39.42 26.65
N THR A 359 4.32 -39.37 26.64
CA THR A 359 3.55 -38.78 27.73
C THR A 359 3.68 -39.67 28.94
N GLU A 360 4.45 -39.28 29.93
CA GLU A 360 4.25 -39.72 31.30
C GLU A 360 2.87 -39.22 31.73
N GLY A 361 1.95 -40.11 31.97
CA GLY A 361 0.63 -39.74 32.50
C GLY A 361 -0.51 -40.67 32.10
N GLU A 362 -0.33 -42.01 32.18
CA GLU A 362 -1.43 -42.95 32.40
C GLU A 362 -1.01 -43.87 33.56
N GLY A 363 -1.50 -43.55 34.75
CA GLY A 363 -1.31 -44.34 35.91
C GLY A 363 -2.08 -43.77 37.09
N GLY A 364 -3.30 -44.28 37.33
CA GLY A 364 -4.06 -43.99 38.53
C GLY A 364 -5.54 -43.84 38.29
#